data_fc3a713a276326b0fc54951f24eb5f31
#
_entry.id   fc3a713a276326b0fc54951f24eb5f31
#
_cell.length_a   1.000
_cell.length_b   1.000
_cell.length_c   1.000
_cell.angle_alpha   90.00
_cell.angle_beta   90.00
_cell.angle_gamma   90.00
#
_symmetry.space_group_name_H-M   'P 1'
#
loop_
_entity.id
_entity.type
_entity.pdbx_description
1 polymer ?
#
loop_
_entity_poly.entity_id
_entity_poly.type
_entity_poly.pdbx_seq_one_letter_code
_entity_poly.pdbx_strand_id
1 'polypeptide(L)'
;DGFEISAAALNHRVPSYAYKIRHQRQVKQLDRDALYAHDLPAGPLWGMLQNGDDVYYQGRNYPASLYVEQHEQQVCALIGGDNDTPSLLQAASDGVQVLVHEATYTQEVADKVGAFPMHSSAKQTAEFAYQAAIPNLVLTHFSARYNDAQALAPLLAEAKLYYHGQVHLAEDFAQYRLLPSGEFQPLSASDA
;
A
#
# COMPACT_ATOMS: atom_id res chain seq x y z
N ASP A 1 -13.41 8.06 10.94
CA ASP A 1 -12.28 8.19 10.01
C ASP A 1 -11.02 8.58 10.79
N GLY A 2 -9.93 7.87 10.60
CA GLY A 2 -8.70 8.19 11.31
C GLY A 2 -7.48 7.46 10.77
N PHE A 3 -6.32 7.99 11.15
CA PHE A 3 -5.04 7.32 10.94
C PHE A 3 -4.60 6.66 12.24
N GLU A 4 -4.14 5.43 12.13
CA GLU A 4 -3.43 4.72 13.17
C GLU A 4 -1.98 4.56 12.73
N ILE A 5 -1.03 4.92 13.60
CA ILE A 5 0.39 4.80 13.30
C ILE A 5 1.03 3.98 14.43
N SER A 6 1.72 2.91 14.04
CA SER A 6 2.53 2.11 14.96
C SER A 6 3.97 2.00 14.46
N ALA A 7 4.92 1.80 15.38
CA ALA A 7 6.33 1.71 15.07
C ALA A 7 6.87 0.31 15.41
N ALA A 8 7.77 -0.20 14.58
CA ALA A 8 8.55 -1.42 14.82
C ALA A 8 10.04 -1.09 14.79
N ALA A 9 10.79 -1.58 15.77
CA ALA A 9 12.24 -1.40 15.79
C ALA A 9 12.91 -2.25 14.71
N LEU A 10 13.93 -1.68 14.09
CA LEU A 10 14.73 -2.30 13.03
C LEU A 10 16.16 -2.55 13.49
N ASN A 11 16.89 -3.37 12.74
CA ASN A 11 18.28 -3.66 13.03
C ASN A 11 19.20 -2.78 12.18
N HIS A 12 19.84 -1.82 12.84
CA HIS A 12 20.81 -0.92 12.22
C HIS A 12 21.80 -0.38 13.27
N ARG A 13 22.89 0.24 12.82
CA ARG A 13 23.96 0.79 13.70
C ARG A 13 23.49 1.90 14.63
N VAL A 14 22.45 2.62 14.23
CA VAL A 14 21.77 3.63 15.05
C VAL A 14 20.30 3.23 15.19
N PRO A 15 19.56 3.75 16.18
CA PRO A 15 18.14 3.46 16.29
C PRO A 15 17.41 3.74 14.98
N SER A 16 16.77 2.71 14.43
CA SER A 16 16.00 2.76 13.20
C SER A 16 14.63 2.13 13.43
N TYR A 17 13.62 2.63 12.73
CA TYR A 17 12.25 2.22 12.92
C TYR A 17 11.53 2.11 11.56
N ALA A 18 10.57 1.19 11.51
CA ALA A 18 9.54 1.21 10.50
C ALA A 18 8.24 1.74 11.09
N TYR A 19 7.44 2.38 10.25
CA TYR A 19 6.14 2.90 10.62
C TYR A 19 5.06 2.24 9.79
N LYS A 20 4.11 1.57 10.48
CA LYS A 20 2.88 1.09 9.84
C LYS A 20 1.83 2.19 9.96
N ILE A 21 1.33 2.63 8.82
CA ILE A 21 0.31 3.67 8.70
C ILE A 21 -0.95 3.02 8.17
N ARG A 22 -2.02 3.03 8.94
CA ARG A 22 -3.34 2.53 8.57
C ARG A 22 -4.33 3.68 8.54
N HIS A 23 -5.08 3.79 7.47
CA HIS A 23 -6.22 4.69 7.37
C HIS A 23 -7.49 3.86 7.20
N GLN A 24 -8.47 4.10 8.08
CA GLN A 24 -9.75 3.41 8.08
C GLN A 24 -10.87 4.44 7.93
N ARG A 25 -11.87 4.09 7.12
CA ARG A 25 -13.08 4.89 6.96
C ARG A 25 -14.31 4.00 6.77
N GLN A 26 -15.44 4.45 7.28
CA GLN A 26 -16.73 3.85 6.98
C GLN A 26 -17.24 4.38 5.65
N VAL A 27 -17.65 3.48 4.77
CA VAL A 27 -18.19 3.80 3.45
C VAL A 27 -19.60 3.24 3.35
N LYS A 28 -20.52 4.08 2.87
CA LYS A 28 -21.88 3.68 2.54
C LYS A 28 -21.95 3.34 1.06
N GLN A 29 -22.38 2.15 0.75
CA GLN A 29 -22.54 1.66 -0.63
C GLN A 29 -24.01 1.36 -0.89
N LEU A 30 -24.53 1.92 -2.00
CA LEU A 30 -25.88 1.62 -2.48
C LEU A 30 -25.92 0.27 -3.18
N ASP A 31 -26.90 -0.55 -2.85
CA ASP A 31 -27.31 -1.69 -3.67
C ASP A 31 -28.09 -1.20 -4.90
N ARG A 32 -27.36 -0.89 -5.96
CA ARG A 32 -27.93 -0.34 -7.20
C ARG A 32 -28.83 -1.34 -7.90
N ASP A 33 -28.49 -2.63 -7.84
CA ASP A 33 -29.25 -3.69 -8.51
C ASP A 33 -30.59 -3.89 -7.83
N ALA A 34 -30.64 -3.89 -6.50
CA ALA A 34 -31.89 -3.92 -5.75
C ALA A 34 -32.76 -2.67 -6.00
N LEU A 35 -32.16 -1.48 -6.13
CA LEU A 35 -32.90 -0.25 -6.44
C LEU A 35 -33.54 -0.32 -7.83
N TYR A 36 -32.82 -0.80 -8.85
CA TYR A 36 -33.38 -1.01 -10.18
C TYR A 36 -34.47 -2.10 -10.18
N ALA A 37 -34.25 -3.22 -9.51
CA ALA A 37 -35.23 -4.32 -9.40
C ALA A 37 -36.52 -3.87 -8.69
N HIS A 38 -36.44 -2.83 -7.90
CA HIS A 38 -37.57 -2.24 -7.18
C HIS A 38 -38.10 -0.94 -7.82
N ASP A 39 -37.78 -0.69 -9.10
CA ASP A 39 -38.29 0.41 -9.90
C ASP A 39 -37.88 1.82 -9.42
N LEU A 40 -36.79 1.97 -8.69
CA LEU A 40 -36.23 3.28 -8.36
C LEU A 40 -35.10 3.63 -9.35
N PRO A 41 -35.36 4.50 -10.34
CA PRO A 41 -34.35 4.85 -11.33
C PRO A 41 -33.22 5.68 -10.71
N ALA A 42 -32.04 5.62 -11.33
CA ALA A 42 -30.89 6.42 -10.92
C ALA A 42 -31.23 7.92 -10.96
N GLY A 43 -30.84 8.65 -9.91
CA GLY A 43 -31.11 10.06 -9.80
C GLY A 43 -30.82 10.62 -8.41
N PRO A 44 -31.27 11.85 -8.12
CA PRO A 44 -30.99 12.52 -6.84
C PRO A 44 -31.48 11.75 -5.61
N LEU A 45 -32.53 10.93 -5.74
CA LEU A 45 -33.06 10.11 -4.65
C LEU A 45 -32.07 9.07 -4.15
N TRP A 46 -31.19 8.58 -5.01
CA TRP A 46 -30.11 7.67 -4.62
C TRP A 46 -29.12 8.35 -3.67
N GLY A 47 -28.84 9.64 -3.89
CA GLY A 47 -28.00 10.43 -2.99
C GLY A 47 -28.64 10.60 -1.60
N MET A 48 -29.94 10.76 -1.53
CA MET A 48 -30.67 10.82 -0.25
C MET A 48 -30.55 9.48 0.49
N LEU A 49 -30.83 8.36 -0.18
CA LEU A 49 -30.66 7.03 0.39
C LEU A 49 -29.21 6.83 0.90
N GLN A 50 -28.20 7.18 0.09
CA GLN A 50 -26.80 7.03 0.46
C GLN A 50 -26.42 7.87 1.69
N ASN A 51 -27.09 9.00 1.90
CA ASN A 51 -26.91 9.81 3.11
C ASN A 51 -27.59 9.18 4.34
N GLY A 52 -28.54 8.25 4.11
CA GLY A 52 -29.28 7.55 5.17
C GLY A 52 -30.72 8.02 5.32
N ASP A 53 -31.21 8.84 4.38
CA ASP A 53 -32.58 9.33 4.38
C ASP A 53 -33.49 8.33 3.66
N ASP A 54 -34.63 8.03 4.23
CA ASP A 54 -35.68 7.23 3.57
C ASP A 54 -36.29 8.04 2.43
N VAL A 55 -36.60 7.38 1.31
CA VAL A 55 -37.16 8.01 0.13
C VAL A 55 -38.54 7.48 -0.19
N TYR A 56 -39.46 8.37 -0.57
CA TYR A 56 -40.80 8.02 -1.07
C TYR A 56 -40.88 8.37 -2.57
N TYR A 57 -41.19 7.36 -3.40
CA TYR A 57 -41.25 7.51 -4.84
C TYR A 57 -42.39 6.67 -5.44
N GLN A 58 -43.25 7.28 -6.24
CA GLN A 58 -44.38 6.62 -6.95
C GLN A 58 -45.23 5.72 -6.05
N GLY A 59 -45.60 6.19 -4.85
CA GLY A 59 -46.45 5.44 -3.94
C GLY A 59 -45.76 4.37 -3.10
N ARG A 60 -44.43 4.22 -3.18
CA ARG A 60 -43.64 3.26 -2.44
C ARG A 60 -42.57 3.93 -1.57
N ASN A 61 -42.39 3.39 -0.36
CA ASN A 61 -41.34 3.79 0.55
C ASN A 61 -40.07 2.94 0.29
N TYR A 62 -38.90 3.60 0.26
CA TYR A 62 -37.60 3.00 0.11
C TYR A 62 -36.78 3.35 1.36
N PRO A 63 -36.79 2.49 2.40
CA PRO A 63 -35.96 2.75 3.58
C PRO A 63 -34.48 2.62 3.24
N ALA A 64 -33.67 3.62 3.61
CA ALA A 64 -32.22 3.60 3.34
C ALA A 64 -31.54 2.35 3.88
N SER A 65 -32.01 1.82 5.02
CA SER A 65 -31.46 0.61 5.66
C SER A 65 -31.60 -0.68 4.82
N LEU A 66 -32.46 -0.70 3.81
CA LEU A 66 -32.63 -1.85 2.91
C LEU A 66 -31.74 -1.77 1.66
N TYR A 67 -31.20 -0.61 1.35
CA TYR A 67 -30.46 -0.37 0.10
C TYR A 67 -29.06 0.20 0.32
N VAL A 68 -28.69 0.47 1.56
CA VAL A 68 -27.37 1.03 1.89
C VAL A 68 -26.66 0.08 2.85
N GLU A 69 -25.57 -0.50 2.37
CA GLU A 69 -24.65 -1.25 3.21
C GLU A 69 -23.55 -0.33 3.71
N GLN A 70 -23.14 -0.55 4.95
CA GLN A 70 -21.97 0.10 5.52
C GLN A 70 -20.85 -0.92 5.62
N HIS A 71 -19.70 -0.58 5.07
CA HIS A 71 -18.52 -1.41 5.21
C HIS A 71 -17.29 -0.55 5.50
N GLU A 72 -16.34 -1.16 6.15
CA GLU A 72 -15.07 -0.52 6.44
C GLU A 72 -14.14 -0.67 5.24
N GLN A 73 -13.57 0.44 4.80
CA GLN A 73 -12.45 0.47 3.86
C GLN A 73 -11.19 0.86 4.61
N GLN A 74 -10.12 0.12 4.35
CA GLN A 74 -8.82 0.48 4.89
C GLN A 74 -7.74 0.51 3.81
N VAL A 75 -6.74 1.35 4.02
CA VAL A 75 -5.45 1.31 3.34
C VAL A 75 -4.36 1.22 4.39
N CYS A 76 -3.32 0.44 4.08
CA CYS A 76 -2.24 0.19 5.02
C CYS A 76 -0.90 0.18 4.31
N ALA A 77 0.01 1.06 4.74
CA ALA A 77 1.38 1.14 4.26
C ALA A 77 2.37 0.84 5.40
N LEU A 78 3.47 0.18 5.07
CA LEU A 78 4.60 -0.06 5.98
C LEU A 78 5.84 0.60 5.40
N ILE A 79 6.39 1.59 6.09
CA ILE A 79 7.53 2.38 5.64
C ILE A 79 8.72 2.10 6.55
N GLY A 80 9.72 1.43 6.03
CA GLY A 80 10.95 1.08 6.75
C GLY A 80 12.01 2.17 6.65
N GLY A 81 12.77 2.33 7.74
CA GLY A 81 14.08 2.96 7.72
C GLY A 81 15.17 1.94 7.37
N ASP A 82 16.43 2.31 7.61
CA ASP A 82 17.60 1.46 7.36
C ASP A 82 17.53 0.19 8.20
N ASN A 83 17.78 -0.96 7.57
CA ASN A 83 17.55 -2.26 8.17
C ASN A 83 18.25 -3.38 7.39
N ASP A 84 19.04 -4.21 8.05
CA ASP A 84 19.67 -5.38 7.43
C ASP A 84 18.86 -6.68 7.55
N THR A 85 17.74 -6.63 8.27
CA THR A 85 16.94 -7.83 8.62
C THR A 85 15.46 -7.57 8.35
N PRO A 86 14.99 -7.61 7.06
CA PRO A 86 13.59 -7.32 6.71
C PRO A 86 12.56 -8.18 7.46
N SER A 87 12.92 -9.41 7.86
CA SER A 87 12.03 -10.32 8.59
C SER A 87 11.59 -9.82 9.97
N LEU A 88 12.25 -8.82 10.54
CA LEU A 88 11.79 -8.14 11.76
C LEU A 88 10.42 -7.47 11.57
N LEU A 89 10.05 -7.18 10.33
CA LEU A 89 8.77 -6.57 9.99
C LEU A 89 7.61 -7.59 9.90
N GLN A 90 7.84 -8.88 10.11
CA GLN A 90 6.82 -9.93 9.97
C GLN A 90 5.56 -9.64 10.79
N ALA A 91 5.71 -9.24 12.05
CA ALA A 91 4.55 -8.91 12.90
C ALA A 91 3.81 -7.63 12.46
N ALA A 92 4.52 -6.68 11.82
CA ALA A 92 3.95 -5.44 11.32
C ALA A 92 3.30 -5.60 9.93
N SER A 93 3.59 -6.67 9.19
CA SER A 93 3.18 -6.85 7.80
C SER A 93 1.70 -7.24 7.63
N ASP A 94 1.01 -7.62 8.70
CA ASP A 94 -0.40 -8.01 8.63
C ASP A 94 -1.28 -6.91 8.05
N GLY A 95 -2.02 -7.21 6.96
CA GLY A 95 -2.91 -6.29 6.25
C GLY A 95 -2.20 -5.16 5.49
N VAL A 96 -0.87 -5.22 5.35
CA VAL A 96 -0.09 -4.21 4.60
C VAL A 96 -0.30 -4.39 3.10
N GLN A 97 -0.61 -3.30 2.41
CA GLN A 97 -0.84 -3.27 0.96
C GLN A 97 0.37 -2.71 0.18
N VAL A 98 1.23 -1.95 0.84
CA VAL A 98 2.50 -1.48 0.26
C VAL A 98 3.59 -1.47 1.32
N LEU A 99 4.75 -2.02 0.94
CA LEU A 99 6.00 -1.92 1.70
C LEU A 99 6.93 -0.95 0.99
N VAL A 100 7.39 0.06 1.70
CA VAL A 100 8.51 0.90 1.29
C VAL A 100 9.71 0.50 2.14
N HIS A 101 10.78 0.00 1.53
CA HIS A 101 11.92 -0.52 2.28
C HIS A 101 13.23 -0.27 1.51
N GLU A 102 14.31 -0.14 2.24
CA GLU A 102 15.62 -0.05 1.63
C GLU A 102 15.97 -1.28 0.79
N ALA A 103 16.76 -1.06 -0.24
CA ALA A 103 17.44 -2.06 -1.05
C ALA A 103 18.78 -1.47 -1.50
N THR A 104 19.66 -1.28 -0.53
CA THR A 104 20.88 -0.50 -0.71
C THR A 104 21.81 -1.15 -1.73
N TYR A 105 21.74 -2.48 -1.87
CA TYR A 105 22.63 -3.26 -2.76
C TYR A 105 21.85 -4.36 -3.51
N THR A 106 22.45 -4.86 -4.62
CA THR A 106 22.16 -6.24 -5.06
C THR A 106 22.79 -7.23 -4.07
N GLN A 107 22.34 -8.48 -4.04
CA GLN A 107 22.90 -9.49 -3.14
C GLN A 107 24.40 -9.71 -3.39
N GLU A 108 24.81 -9.78 -4.66
CA GLU A 108 26.22 -9.91 -5.01
C GLU A 108 27.11 -8.79 -4.44
N VAL A 109 26.60 -7.55 -4.47
CA VAL A 109 27.30 -6.40 -3.91
C VAL A 109 27.26 -6.43 -2.39
N ALA A 110 26.13 -6.80 -1.77
CA ALA A 110 26.03 -6.95 -0.32
C ALA A 110 27.04 -7.95 0.23
N ASP A 111 27.18 -9.10 -0.45
CA ASP A 111 28.16 -10.16 -0.07
C ASP A 111 29.62 -9.64 -0.12
N LYS A 112 29.94 -8.78 -1.09
CA LYS A 112 31.27 -8.17 -1.22
C LYS A 112 31.53 -7.07 -0.20
N VAL A 113 30.51 -6.28 0.12
CA VAL A 113 30.58 -5.18 1.10
C VAL A 113 30.64 -5.72 2.53
N GLY A 114 29.99 -6.84 2.78
CA GLY A 114 29.90 -7.48 4.10
C GLY A 114 28.84 -6.86 5.01
N ALA A 115 28.72 -7.41 6.21
CA ALA A 115 27.62 -7.08 7.13
C ALA A 115 27.76 -5.71 7.83
N PHE A 116 28.94 -5.09 7.82
CA PHE A 116 29.21 -3.89 8.63
C PHE A 116 28.28 -2.70 8.34
N PRO A 117 27.88 -2.39 7.09
CA PRO A 117 26.95 -1.29 6.83
C PRO A 117 25.55 -1.51 7.40
N MET A 118 25.12 -2.76 7.64
CA MET A 118 23.81 -3.15 8.15
C MET A 118 22.67 -2.66 7.25
N HIS A 119 22.74 -3.03 5.98
CA HIS A 119 21.71 -2.73 4.97
C HIS A 119 21.24 -3.99 4.26
N SER A 120 20.02 -3.94 3.76
CA SER A 120 19.41 -5.02 2.99
C SER A 120 19.81 -5.00 1.52
N SER A 121 19.82 -6.17 0.91
CA SER A 121 19.84 -6.32 -0.55
C SER A 121 18.42 -6.27 -1.14
N ALA A 122 18.33 -6.00 -2.44
CA ALA A 122 17.08 -6.07 -3.19
C ALA A 122 16.46 -7.47 -3.10
N LYS A 123 17.28 -8.53 -3.11
CA LYS A 123 16.85 -9.91 -2.89
C LYS A 123 16.19 -10.09 -1.52
N GLN A 124 16.85 -9.72 -0.44
CA GLN A 124 16.34 -9.92 0.93
C GLN A 124 15.00 -9.19 1.13
N THR A 125 14.90 -7.96 0.66
CA THR A 125 13.68 -7.16 0.75
C THR A 125 12.55 -7.77 -0.09
N ALA A 126 12.85 -8.23 -1.30
CA ALA A 126 11.90 -8.88 -2.20
C ALA A 126 11.39 -10.23 -1.64
N GLU A 127 12.29 -11.07 -1.13
CA GLU A 127 11.94 -12.35 -0.49
C GLU A 127 11.00 -12.12 0.72
N PHE A 128 11.29 -11.13 1.55
CA PHE A 128 10.43 -10.77 2.67
C PHE A 128 9.05 -10.30 2.19
N ALA A 129 8.97 -9.39 1.22
CA ALA A 129 7.70 -8.90 0.70
C ALA A 129 6.84 -10.05 0.12
N TYR A 130 7.48 -11.03 -0.55
CA TYR A 130 6.82 -12.22 -1.06
C TYR A 130 6.29 -13.11 0.07
N GLN A 131 7.12 -13.42 1.08
CA GLN A 131 6.74 -14.27 2.22
C GLN A 131 5.61 -13.65 3.05
N ALA A 132 5.63 -12.33 3.18
CA ALA A 132 4.60 -11.57 3.89
C ALA A 132 3.34 -11.31 3.04
N ALA A 133 3.29 -11.81 1.79
CA ALA A 133 2.18 -11.62 0.85
C ALA A 133 1.77 -10.15 0.62
N ILE A 134 2.72 -9.23 0.70
CA ILE A 134 2.49 -7.80 0.47
C ILE A 134 2.39 -7.58 -1.05
N PRO A 135 1.32 -6.97 -1.58
CA PRO A 135 1.12 -6.89 -3.03
C PRO A 135 1.98 -5.86 -3.76
N ASN A 136 2.46 -4.81 -3.06
CA ASN A 136 3.22 -3.73 -3.67
C ASN A 136 4.51 -3.45 -2.88
N LEU A 137 5.62 -3.29 -3.60
CA LEU A 137 6.93 -3.04 -3.04
C LEU A 137 7.56 -1.81 -3.68
N VAL A 138 7.99 -0.87 -2.86
CA VAL A 138 8.80 0.29 -3.27
C VAL A 138 10.18 0.14 -2.67
N LEU A 139 11.18 -0.02 -3.50
CA LEU A 139 12.58 -0.06 -3.10
C LEU A 139 13.15 1.35 -3.06
N THR A 140 13.92 1.65 -2.03
CA THR A 140 14.52 2.97 -1.79
C THR A 140 15.91 2.85 -1.18
N HIS A 141 16.54 3.97 -0.81
CA HIS A 141 17.82 4.05 -0.11
C HIS A 141 18.95 3.34 -0.88
N PHE A 142 19.07 3.62 -2.17
CA PHE A 142 20.08 3.00 -3.02
C PHE A 142 21.48 3.54 -2.73
N SER A 143 22.49 2.66 -2.77
CA SER A 143 23.89 3.09 -2.68
C SER A 143 24.22 4.09 -3.78
N ALA A 144 25.06 5.09 -3.50
CA ALA A 144 25.51 6.08 -4.47
C ALA A 144 26.18 5.50 -5.73
N ARG A 145 26.51 4.21 -5.73
CA ARG A 145 26.99 3.49 -6.93
C ARG A 145 25.92 3.31 -8.01
N TYR A 146 24.64 3.38 -7.61
CA TYR A 146 23.46 3.29 -8.49
C TYR A 146 22.92 4.70 -8.78
N ASN A 147 23.68 5.46 -9.56
CA ASN A 147 23.47 6.90 -9.74
C ASN A 147 22.66 7.27 -10.99
N ASP A 148 22.23 6.30 -11.77
CA ASP A 148 21.36 6.50 -12.93
C ASP A 148 20.44 5.29 -13.16
N ALA A 149 19.51 5.41 -14.09
CA ALA A 149 18.51 4.37 -14.38
C ALA A 149 19.16 3.05 -14.85
N GLN A 150 20.29 3.10 -15.57
CA GLN A 150 21.01 1.90 -16.04
C GLN A 150 21.67 1.19 -14.86
N ALA A 151 22.26 1.93 -13.94
CA ALA A 151 22.88 1.40 -12.74
C ALA A 151 21.84 0.82 -11.76
N LEU A 152 20.62 1.37 -11.70
CA LEU A 152 19.51 0.88 -10.88
C LEU A 152 18.85 -0.39 -11.45
N ALA A 153 18.94 -0.63 -12.76
CA ALA A 153 18.26 -1.75 -13.42
C ALA A 153 18.57 -3.14 -12.78
N PRO A 154 19.81 -3.46 -12.33
CA PRO A 154 20.11 -4.71 -11.65
C PRO A 154 19.34 -4.91 -10.35
N LEU A 155 19.08 -3.85 -9.56
CA LEU A 155 18.28 -3.93 -8.32
C LEU A 155 16.84 -4.34 -8.62
N LEU A 156 16.25 -3.71 -9.64
CA LEU A 156 14.89 -4.06 -10.07
C LEU A 156 14.82 -5.47 -10.64
N ALA A 157 15.79 -5.86 -11.44
CA ALA A 157 15.87 -7.20 -12.02
C ALA A 157 15.99 -8.26 -10.92
N GLU A 158 16.87 -8.05 -9.93
CA GLU A 158 17.02 -8.96 -8.81
C GLU A 158 15.74 -9.08 -7.99
N ALA A 159 15.11 -7.94 -7.62
CA ALA A 159 13.87 -7.98 -6.87
C ALA A 159 12.77 -8.80 -7.59
N LYS A 160 12.62 -8.64 -8.90
CA LYS A 160 11.65 -9.39 -9.72
C LYS A 160 11.92 -10.89 -9.81
N LEU A 161 13.10 -11.38 -9.49
CA LEU A 161 13.38 -12.82 -9.41
C LEU A 161 12.76 -13.46 -8.16
N TYR A 162 12.60 -12.69 -7.08
CA TYR A 162 12.18 -13.20 -5.77
C TYR A 162 10.79 -12.68 -5.33
N TYR A 163 10.20 -11.75 -6.09
CA TYR A 163 8.92 -11.17 -5.77
C TYR A 163 8.06 -10.96 -7.03
N HIS A 164 6.81 -11.41 -7.00
CA HIS A 164 5.91 -11.42 -8.15
C HIS A 164 4.81 -10.36 -8.10
N GLY A 165 4.77 -9.54 -7.04
CA GLY A 165 3.89 -8.37 -6.95
C GLY A 165 4.44 -7.18 -7.75
N GLN A 166 3.85 -6.02 -7.55
CA GLN A 166 4.33 -4.79 -8.19
C GLN A 166 5.60 -4.28 -7.48
N VAL A 167 6.66 -4.00 -8.25
CA VAL A 167 7.90 -3.42 -7.73
C VAL A 167 8.15 -2.07 -8.39
N HIS A 168 8.40 -1.07 -7.56
CA HIS A 168 8.82 0.26 -7.97
C HIS A 168 10.19 0.59 -7.36
N LEU A 169 11.02 1.30 -8.11
CA LEU A 169 12.19 1.98 -7.58
C LEU A 169 11.77 3.41 -7.24
N ALA A 170 12.03 3.83 -6.00
CA ALA A 170 11.72 5.20 -5.59
C ALA A 170 12.62 6.21 -6.30
N GLU A 171 12.04 7.33 -6.68
CA GLU A 171 12.73 8.52 -7.16
C GLU A 171 12.42 9.68 -6.22
N ASP A 172 13.34 10.64 -6.13
CA ASP A 172 13.14 11.84 -5.32
C ASP A 172 11.89 12.59 -5.80
N PHE A 173 11.02 12.95 -4.86
CA PHE A 173 9.74 13.61 -5.09
C PHE A 173 8.68 12.77 -5.82
N ALA A 174 8.92 11.50 -6.11
CA ALA A 174 7.90 10.64 -6.67
C ALA A 174 6.70 10.52 -5.70
N GLN A 175 5.51 10.60 -6.27
CA GLN A 175 4.26 10.46 -5.52
C GLN A 175 3.55 9.19 -5.95
N TYR A 176 2.92 8.52 -4.99
CA TYR A 176 2.17 7.29 -5.23
C TYR A 176 0.79 7.40 -4.59
N ARG A 177 -0.19 6.74 -5.21
CA ARG A 177 -1.54 6.60 -4.67
C ARG A 177 -1.83 5.14 -4.36
N LEU A 178 -2.26 4.89 -3.12
CA LEU A 178 -2.78 3.59 -2.69
C LEU A 178 -4.30 3.70 -2.52
N LEU A 179 -5.03 2.87 -3.25
CA LEU A 179 -6.50 2.81 -3.19
C LEU A 179 -6.95 1.72 -2.20
N PRO A 180 -8.18 1.82 -1.66
CA PRO A 180 -8.76 0.77 -0.81
C PRO A 180 -8.87 -0.60 -1.49
N SER A 181 -8.92 -0.64 -2.82
CA SER A 181 -8.86 -1.87 -3.61
C SER A 181 -7.51 -2.60 -3.52
N GLY A 182 -6.46 -1.95 -2.95
CA GLY A 182 -5.08 -2.42 -2.98
C GLY A 182 -4.32 -2.00 -4.26
N GLU A 183 -4.98 -1.36 -5.20
CA GLU A 183 -4.32 -0.79 -6.37
C GLU A 183 -3.34 0.29 -5.95
N PHE A 184 -2.11 0.19 -6.44
CA PHE A 184 -1.02 1.10 -6.14
C PHE A 184 -0.39 1.61 -7.44
N GLN A 185 -0.28 2.92 -7.59
CA GLN A 185 0.20 3.53 -8.82
C GLN A 185 1.02 4.80 -8.56
N PRO A 186 2.09 5.04 -9.34
CA PRO A 186 2.74 6.33 -9.35
C PRO A 186 1.79 7.39 -9.90
N LEU A 187 1.87 8.61 -9.34
CA LEU A 187 1.17 9.77 -9.86
C LEU A 187 2.05 10.51 -10.85
N SER A 188 1.45 10.93 -11.96
CA SER A 188 2.12 11.87 -12.87
C SER A 188 2.04 13.30 -12.33
N ALA A 189 2.89 14.19 -12.83
CA ALA A 189 2.87 15.61 -12.44
C ALA A 189 1.52 16.30 -12.75
N SER A 190 0.67 15.68 -13.58
CA SER A 190 -0.68 16.16 -13.90
C SER A 190 -1.76 15.66 -12.91
N ASP A 191 -1.42 14.72 -12.01
CA ASP A 191 -2.35 14.09 -11.07
C ASP A 191 -2.21 14.65 -9.64
N ALA A 192 -1.26 15.60 -9.45
CA ALA A 192 -0.89 16.20 -8.16
C ALA A 192 -1.65 17.51 -7.88
#